data_169928ef15d42e653124161a41ff4c9a
#
_entry.id   169928ef15d42e653124161a41ff4c9a
#
_cell.length_a   1.000
_cell.length_b   1.000
_cell.length_c   1.000
_cell.angle_alpha   90.00
_cell.angle_beta   90.00
_cell.angle_gamma   90.00
#
_symmetry.space_group_name_H-M   'P 1'
#
loop_
_entity.id
_entity.type
_entity.pdbx_description
1 polymer ?
#
loop_
_entity_poly.entity_id
_entity_poly.type
_entity_poly.pdbx_seq_one_letter_code
_entity_poly.pdbx_strand_id
1 'polypeptide(L)'
;MKVRILGSGTSTGVPQIGCTCPVCTSADPKDNRLRASAIVETEDARILIDCGPDFRAQVLHLPFEKIDGVLITHEHYDHVGGLDDLRPFCRFGAVPIYAEEYVARALRLRMPYCFVDHRYPGVPDIPLAGN
;
A
#
# COMPACT_ATOMS: atom_id res chain seq x y z
N MET A 1 -1.15 10.26 -18.70
CA MET A 1 -0.70 9.61 -17.47
C MET A 1 -0.86 10.58 -16.31
N LYS A 2 -1.30 10.09 -15.18
CA LYS A 2 -1.52 10.89 -13.98
C LYS A 2 -0.88 10.17 -12.78
N VAL A 3 -0.16 10.92 -11.95
CA VAL A 3 0.43 10.39 -10.72
C VAL A 3 -0.22 11.08 -9.53
N ARG A 4 -0.78 10.29 -8.63
CA ARG A 4 -1.37 10.78 -7.40
C ARG A 4 -0.51 10.34 -6.23
N ILE A 5 0.04 11.30 -5.50
CA ILE A 5 0.80 11.02 -4.29
C ILE A 5 -0.19 10.76 -3.16
N LEU A 6 -0.13 9.57 -2.58
CA LEU A 6 -0.99 9.18 -1.45
C LEU A 6 -0.37 9.54 -0.11
N GLY A 7 0.94 9.53 -0.05
CA GLY A 7 1.71 9.92 1.12
C GLY A 7 3.12 10.29 0.74
N SER A 8 3.66 11.28 1.42
CA SER A 8 5.01 11.81 1.17
C SER A 8 5.87 11.83 2.43
N GLY A 9 5.41 11.18 3.49
CA GLY A 9 6.14 11.10 4.76
C GLY A 9 7.16 9.98 4.77
N THR A 10 8.02 10.05 5.76
CA THR A 10 9.00 9.00 6.06
C THR A 10 8.33 7.79 6.73
N SER A 11 9.12 6.79 7.08
CA SER A 11 8.65 5.51 7.63
C SER A 11 7.79 5.63 8.89
N THR A 12 8.00 6.68 9.68
CA THR A 12 7.22 6.94 10.91
C THR A 12 6.03 7.87 10.69
N GLY A 13 5.91 8.43 9.50
CA GLY A 13 4.92 9.47 9.20
C GLY A 13 5.22 10.79 9.90
N VAL A 14 4.44 11.82 9.59
CA VAL A 14 4.50 13.12 10.26
C VAL A 14 3.07 13.51 10.61
N PRO A 15 2.75 13.82 11.87
CA PRO A 15 3.61 13.80 13.06
C PRO A 15 4.06 12.40 13.44
N GLN A 16 5.29 12.31 13.96
CA GLN A 16 5.80 11.07 14.53
C GLN A 16 5.32 10.93 15.97
N ILE A 17 4.98 9.72 16.36
CA ILE A 17 4.56 9.43 17.74
C ILE A 17 5.62 9.90 18.73
N GLY A 18 5.22 10.76 19.68
CA GLY A 18 6.10 11.28 20.72
C GLY A 18 7.01 12.43 20.31
N CYS A 19 7.01 12.85 19.04
CA CYS A 19 7.84 13.96 18.60
C CYS A 19 7.19 15.31 18.95
N THR A 20 7.98 16.20 19.56
CA THR A 20 7.52 17.53 19.99
C THR A 20 8.13 18.66 19.16
N CYS A 21 8.73 18.34 18.01
CA CYS A 21 9.32 19.37 17.14
C CYS A 21 8.24 20.29 16.55
N PRO A 22 8.61 21.47 16.03
CA PRO A 22 7.64 22.42 15.49
C PRO A 22 6.76 21.85 14.37
N VAL A 23 7.28 20.97 13.53
CA VAL A 23 6.53 20.36 12.44
C VAL A 23 5.53 19.32 12.98
N CYS A 24 5.96 18.44 13.86
CA CYS A 24 5.09 17.40 14.43
C CYS A 24 4.01 17.96 15.35
N THR A 25 4.19 19.16 15.87
CA THR A 25 3.20 19.83 16.72
C THR A 25 2.44 20.95 15.98
N SER A 26 2.69 21.10 14.68
CA SER A 26 2.04 22.11 13.85
C SER A 26 0.54 21.83 13.67
N ALA A 27 -0.24 22.90 13.58
CA ALA A 27 -1.66 22.84 13.23
C ALA A 27 -1.91 22.90 11.72
N ASP A 28 -0.88 23.13 10.90
CA ASP A 28 -1.00 23.19 9.45
C ASP A 28 -1.19 21.78 8.87
N PRO A 29 -2.30 21.52 8.13
CA PRO A 29 -2.52 20.21 7.51
C PRO A 29 -1.40 19.77 6.55
N LYS A 30 -0.65 20.72 6.00
CA LYS A 30 0.50 20.40 5.12
C LYS A 30 1.65 19.72 5.86
N ASP A 31 1.67 19.83 7.18
CA ASP A 31 2.65 19.16 8.02
C ASP A 31 2.21 17.76 8.42
N ASN A 32 1.04 17.30 7.99
CA ASN A 32 0.59 15.94 8.15
C ASN A 32 0.96 15.14 6.90
N ARG A 33 1.87 14.18 7.05
CA ARG A 33 2.37 13.39 5.92
C ARG A 33 2.29 11.91 6.23
N LEU A 34 1.38 11.24 5.55
CA LEU A 34 1.28 9.79 5.62
C LEU A 34 2.48 9.14 4.93
N ARG A 35 2.72 7.88 5.21
CA ARG A 35 3.87 7.16 4.69
C ARG A 35 3.82 7.05 3.17
N ALA A 36 4.99 6.99 2.55
CA ALA A 36 5.16 7.11 1.10
C ALA A 36 4.37 6.06 0.31
N SER A 37 3.55 6.54 -0.62
CA SER A 37 2.83 5.71 -1.57
C SER A 37 2.28 6.59 -2.69
N ALA A 38 2.02 5.99 -3.85
CA ALA A 38 1.47 6.69 -5.01
C ALA A 38 0.59 5.77 -5.85
N ILE A 39 -0.34 6.37 -6.60
CA ILE A 39 -1.08 5.68 -7.66
C ILE A 39 -0.71 6.31 -8.98
N VAL A 40 -0.34 5.47 -9.94
CA VAL A 40 -0.10 5.87 -11.33
C VAL A 40 -1.29 5.42 -12.17
N GLU A 41 -1.91 6.35 -12.85
CA GLU A 41 -3.06 6.09 -13.71
C GLU A 41 -2.69 6.37 -15.16
N THR A 42 -2.93 5.40 -16.03
CA THR A 42 -2.85 5.55 -17.48
C THR A 42 -4.24 5.36 -18.07
N GLU A 43 -4.38 5.40 -19.39
CA GLU A 43 -5.66 5.08 -20.05
C GLU A 43 -6.10 3.64 -19.79
N ASP A 44 -5.14 2.73 -19.60
CA ASP A 44 -5.41 1.29 -19.56
C ASP A 44 -5.24 0.67 -18.18
N ALA A 45 -4.57 1.35 -17.26
CA ALA A 45 -4.20 0.73 -15.98
C ALA A 45 -4.12 1.73 -14.83
N ARG A 46 -4.34 1.21 -13.65
CA ARG A 46 -4.21 1.94 -12.38
C ARG A 46 -3.34 1.12 -11.45
N ILE A 47 -2.13 1.62 -11.20
CA ILE A 47 -1.08 0.89 -10.49
C ILE A 47 -0.76 1.59 -9.17
N LEU A 48 -0.81 0.83 -8.08
CA LEU A 48 -0.39 1.29 -6.76
C LEU A 48 1.10 1.01 -6.57
N ILE A 49 1.84 1.99 -6.09
CA ILE A 49 3.25 1.83 -5.71
C ILE A 49 3.32 1.85 -4.19
N ASP A 50 3.71 0.74 -3.63
CA ASP A 50 3.73 0.43 -2.21
C ASP A 50 2.35 0.53 -1.55
N CYS A 51 2.16 -0.23 -0.49
CA CYS A 51 0.89 -0.35 0.22
C CYS A 51 1.21 -0.46 1.72
N GLY A 52 1.49 0.69 2.32
CA GLY A 52 1.84 0.76 3.73
C GLY A 52 0.64 0.74 4.66
N PRO A 53 0.88 0.89 5.96
CA PRO A 53 -0.18 0.82 6.96
C PRO A 53 -1.19 1.97 6.87
N ASP A 54 -0.85 3.05 6.17
CA ASP A 54 -1.75 4.19 5.98
C ASP A 54 -2.66 4.03 4.76
N PHE A 55 -2.53 2.94 4.00
CA PHE A 55 -3.25 2.75 2.74
C PHE A 55 -4.75 3.00 2.87
N ARG A 56 -5.38 2.43 3.89
CA ARG A 56 -6.82 2.63 4.11
C ARG A 56 -7.17 4.12 4.21
N ALA A 57 -6.46 4.86 5.03
CA ALA A 57 -6.68 6.29 5.19
C ALA A 57 -6.43 7.07 3.89
N GLN A 58 -5.42 6.63 3.13
CA GLN A 58 -5.03 7.28 1.88
C GLN A 58 -6.09 7.17 0.79
N VAL A 59 -6.79 6.04 0.71
CA VAL A 59 -7.75 5.79 -0.37
C VAL A 59 -9.21 6.01 0.00
N LEU A 60 -9.54 6.18 1.28
CA LEU A 60 -10.92 6.40 1.73
C LEU A 60 -11.57 7.63 1.09
N HIS A 61 -10.80 8.64 0.74
CA HIS A 61 -11.28 9.89 0.13
C HIS A 61 -11.36 9.83 -1.39
N LEU A 62 -10.84 8.78 -2.00
CA LEU A 62 -10.80 8.64 -3.45
C LEU A 62 -12.00 7.83 -3.94
N PRO A 63 -12.40 8.01 -5.21
CA PRO A 63 -13.38 7.12 -5.80
C PRO A 63 -12.90 5.67 -5.70
N PHE A 64 -13.84 4.77 -5.39
CA PHE A 64 -13.53 3.35 -5.30
C PHE A 64 -13.45 2.74 -6.70
N GLU A 65 -12.25 2.56 -7.20
CA GLU A 65 -11.95 2.09 -8.54
C GLU A 65 -10.95 0.95 -8.50
N LYS A 66 -10.96 0.11 -9.54
CA LYS A 66 -10.06 -1.03 -9.68
C LYS A 66 -8.59 -0.60 -9.57
N ILE A 67 -7.81 -1.43 -8.88
CA ILE A 67 -6.35 -1.39 -8.90
C ILE A 67 -5.89 -2.61 -9.70
N ASP A 68 -5.17 -2.37 -10.78
CA ASP A 68 -4.74 -3.43 -11.70
C ASP A 68 -3.51 -4.17 -11.22
N GLY A 69 -2.74 -3.56 -10.35
CA GLY A 69 -1.57 -4.20 -9.76
C GLY A 69 -0.89 -3.31 -8.73
N VAL A 70 -0.04 -3.93 -7.94
CA VAL A 70 0.75 -3.24 -6.91
C VAL A 70 2.22 -3.53 -7.14
N LEU A 71 3.02 -2.49 -7.24
CA LEU A 71 4.48 -2.60 -7.30
C LEU A 71 5.03 -2.37 -5.90
N ILE A 72 5.75 -3.33 -5.36
CA ILE A 72 6.37 -3.21 -4.04
C ILE A 72 7.85 -2.94 -4.21
N THR A 73 8.31 -1.83 -3.65
CA THR A 73 9.71 -1.41 -3.72
C THR A 73 10.59 -2.25 -2.81
N HIS A 74 10.14 -2.51 -1.59
CA HIS A 74 10.86 -3.35 -0.64
C HIS A 74 9.91 -3.78 0.50
N GLU A 75 10.39 -4.65 1.38
CA GLU A 75 9.55 -5.39 2.33
C GLU A 75 9.35 -4.72 3.70
N HIS A 76 9.84 -3.49 3.89
CA HIS A 76 9.66 -2.80 5.16
C HIS A 76 8.18 -2.52 5.45
N TYR A 77 7.82 -2.52 6.72
CA TYR A 77 6.44 -2.35 7.17
C TYR A 77 5.75 -1.12 6.55
N ASP A 78 6.44 -0.02 6.47
CA ASP A 78 5.89 1.23 5.93
C ASP A 78 5.54 1.17 4.44
N HIS A 79 5.97 0.11 3.75
CA HIS A 79 5.69 -0.12 2.33
C HIS A 79 4.78 -1.31 2.06
N VAL A 80 4.56 -2.20 3.03
CA VAL A 80 3.77 -3.42 2.84
C VAL A 80 2.70 -3.67 3.91
N GLY A 81 2.72 -2.91 5.00
CA GLY A 81 1.85 -3.18 6.15
C GLY A 81 0.35 -3.05 5.90
N GLY A 82 -0.04 -2.47 4.77
CA GLY A 82 -1.44 -2.29 4.40
C GLY A 82 -1.97 -3.26 3.34
N LEU A 83 -1.18 -4.27 2.95
CA LEU A 83 -1.58 -5.20 1.87
C LEU A 83 -2.91 -5.90 2.15
N ASP A 84 -3.23 -6.20 3.40
CA ASP A 84 -4.50 -6.83 3.74
C ASP A 84 -5.71 -5.95 3.39
N ASP A 85 -5.53 -4.63 3.40
CA ASP A 85 -6.59 -3.68 3.05
C ASP A 85 -6.88 -3.60 1.55
N LEU A 86 -6.23 -4.40 0.75
CA LEU A 86 -6.59 -4.59 -0.66
C LEU A 86 -7.84 -5.47 -0.82
N ARG A 87 -8.31 -6.12 0.23
CA ARG A 87 -9.49 -7.00 0.15
C ARG A 87 -10.70 -6.36 -0.53
N PRO A 88 -11.11 -5.11 -0.20
CA PRO A 88 -12.24 -4.51 -0.89
C PRO A 88 -12.04 -4.38 -2.40
N PHE A 89 -10.82 -4.16 -2.85
CA PHE A 89 -10.48 -4.03 -4.27
C PHE A 89 -10.56 -5.36 -5.02
N CYS A 90 -10.56 -6.48 -4.31
CA CYS A 90 -10.72 -7.80 -4.91
C CYS A 90 -12.13 -8.04 -5.45
N ARG A 91 -13.08 -7.13 -5.19
CA ARG A 91 -14.41 -7.13 -5.87
C ARG A 91 -14.26 -6.99 -7.38
N PHE A 92 -13.20 -6.34 -7.84
CA PHE A 92 -12.91 -6.18 -9.27
C PHE A 92 -12.08 -7.33 -9.85
N GLY A 93 -11.74 -8.31 -9.04
CA GLY A 93 -10.86 -9.43 -9.38
C GLY A 93 -9.58 -9.40 -8.55
N ALA A 94 -8.71 -10.39 -8.77
CA ALA A 94 -7.43 -10.47 -8.06
C ALA A 94 -6.60 -9.20 -8.31
N VAL A 95 -5.85 -8.79 -7.29
CA VAL A 95 -4.93 -7.66 -7.37
C VAL A 95 -3.50 -8.21 -7.32
N PRO A 96 -2.84 -8.41 -8.45
CA PRO A 96 -1.49 -8.99 -8.47
C PRO A 96 -0.47 -8.06 -7.85
N ILE A 97 0.47 -8.64 -7.12
CA ILE A 97 1.59 -7.93 -6.50
C ILE A 97 2.86 -8.28 -7.26
N TYR A 98 3.58 -7.26 -7.67
CA TYR A 98 4.84 -7.37 -8.40
C TYR A 98 5.97 -6.94 -7.49
N ALA A 99 6.90 -7.83 -7.23
CA ALA A 99 8.01 -7.59 -6.32
C ALA A 99 9.22 -8.42 -6.75
N GLU A 100 10.41 -7.98 -6.35
CA GLU A 100 11.61 -8.78 -6.53
C GLU A 100 11.52 -10.06 -5.69
N GLU A 101 12.28 -11.08 -6.10
CA GLU A 101 12.24 -12.42 -5.50
C GLU A 101 12.43 -12.40 -3.99
N TYR A 102 13.39 -11.63 -3.50
CA TYR A 102 13.65 -11.58 -2.05
C TYR A 102 12.51 -10.90 -1.28
N VAL A 103 11.86 -9.92 -1.89
CA VAL A 103 10.68 -9.26 -1.31
C VAL A 103 9.50 -10.23 -1.26
N ALA A 104 9.27 -10.95 -2.36
CA ALA A 104 8.21 -11.94 -2.43
C ALA A 104 8.37 -13.02 -1.36
N ARG A 105 9.60 -13.47 -1.12
CA ARG A 105 9.88 -14.43 -0.04
C ARG A 105 9.55 -13.85 1.33
N ALA A 106 9.91 -12.60 1.58
CA ALA A 106 9.60 -11.93 2.83
C ALA A 106 8.10 -11.81 3.05
N LEU A 107 7.33 -11.48 2.00
CA LEU A 107 5.87 -11.39 2.08
C LEU A 107 5.22 -12.73 2.40
N ARG A 108 5.70 -13.81 1.79
CA ARG A 108 5.19 -15.17 2.09
C ARG A 108 5.42 -15.55 3.54
N LEU A 109 6.54 -15.12 4.13
CA LEU A 109 6.84 -15.38 5.54
C LEU A 109 5.99 -14.54 6.48
N ARG A 110 5.73 -13.29 6.14
CA ARG A 110 5.00 -12.35 7.00
C ARG A 110 3.49 -12.48 6.91
N MET A 111 2.98 -12.84 5.73
CA MET A 111 1.56 -12.94 5.46
C MET A 111 1.22 -14.28 4.80
N PRO A 112 1.56 -15.41 5.45
CA PRO A 112 1.36 -16.72 4.83
C PRO A 112 -0.10 -16.99 4.45
N TYR A 113 -1.05 -16.43 5.21
CA TYR A 113 -2.47 -16.63 4.94
C TYR A 113 -2.92 -16.06 3.58
N CYS A 114 -2.18 -15.11 3.01
CA CYS A 114 -2.48 -14.52 1.71
C CYS A 114 -1.89 -15.32 0.53
N PHE A 115 -0.84 -16.10 0.78
CA PHE A 115 0.00 -16.67 -0.27
C PHE A 115 0.11 -18.20 -0.22
N VAL A 116 -0.78 -18.85 0.53
CA VAL A 116 -0.89 -20.31 0.55
C VAL A 116 -1.87 -20.79 -0.53
N ASP A 117 -1.75 -22.05 -0.96
CA ASP A 117 -2.60 -22.63 -2.01
C ASP A 117 -4.08 -22.66 -1.60
N HIS A 118 -4.36 -22.93 -0.33
CA HIS A 118 -5.72 -22.97 0.21
C HIS A 118 -5.94 -21.77 1.14
N ARG A 119 -6.52 -20.73 0.60
CA ARG A 119 -6.83 -19.52 1.37
C ARG A 119 -8.20 -19.63 2.02
N TYR A 120 -8.31 -19.09 3.24
CA TYR A 120 -9.60 -18.95 3.90
C TYR A 120 -10.46 -17.89 3.19
N PRO A 121 -11.80 -18.03 3.19
CA PRO A 121 -12.67 -16.96 2.71
C PRO A 121 -12.41 -15.65 3.46
N GLY A 122 -12.45 -14.54 2.75
CA GLY A 122 -12.26 -13.23 3.35
C GLY A 122 -10.82 -12.72 3.39
N VAL A 123 -9.84 -13.55 3.04
CA VAL A 123 -8.47 -13.03 2.85
C VAL A 123 -8.36 -12.36 1.48
N PRO A 124 -7.42 -11.40 1.32
CA PRO A 124 -7.26 -10.74 0.03
C PRO A 124 -6.76 -11.71 -1.05
N ASP A 125 -7.26 -11.51 -2.28
CA ASP A 125 -6.78 -12.22 -3.46
C ASP A 125 -5.70 -11.37 -4.13
N ILE A 126 -4.47 -11.54 -3.65
CA ILE A 126 -3.32 -10.71 -4.03
C ILE A 126 -2.14 -11.58 -4.47
N PRO A 127 -2.26 -12.31 -5.60
CA PRO A 127 -1.20 -13.21 -6.02
C PRO A 127 0.11 -12.49 -6.25
N LEU A 128 1.21 -13.13 -5.83
CA LEU A 128 2.55 -12.64 -6.13
C LEU A 128 2.89 -13.00 -7.56
N ALA A 129 3.10 -11.96 -8.37
CA ALA A 129 3.45 -12.07 -9.78
C ALA A 129 4.82 -11.43 -10.02
N GLY A 130 5.38 -11.69 -11.17
CA GLY A 130 6.66 -11.14 -11.55
C GLY A 130 7.81 -12.05 -11.21
N ASN A 131 8.97 -11.50 -11.09
CA ASN A 131 10.21 -12.23 -11.05
C ASN A 131 10.72 -12.58 -9.72
#